data_4fd5ccd758033762c14cfc454bd3213c
#
_entry.id   4fd5ccd758033762c14cfc454bd3213c
#
_cell.length_a   1.000
_cell.length_b   1.000
_cell.length_c   1.000
_cell.angle_alpha   90.00
_cell.angle_beta   90.00
_cell.angle_gamma   90.00
#
_symmetry.space_group_name_H-M   'P 1'
#
loop_
_entity.id
_entity.type
_entity.pdbx_description
1 polymer ?
#
loop_
_entity_poly.entity_id
_entity_poly.type
_entity_poly.pdbx_seq_one_letter_code
_entity_poly.pdbx_strand_id
1 'polypeptide(L)'
;MKFDAGSFRDPSGRVLRYENRILRAVFEAGVPQFGAVKDSGVLNEMIGDGWLMPAETPADDGLDALAPGAIHWLEHPVLDFVSYPYEWCFSALKAAALHHLDFHVALLGRGFTLSDATAYNIQFRGTKPVFIDHLSIIPYEE
;
A
#
# COMPACT_ATOMS: atom_id res chain seq x y z
N MET A 1 -12.20 15.28 -6.83
CA MET A 1 -10.90 14.59 -6.89
C MET A 1 -9.93 15.27 -5.93
N LYS A 2 -9.27 14.51 -5.07
CA LYS A 2 -8.25 15.04 -4.16
C LYS A 2 -7.08 14.04 -4.15
N PHE A 3 -5.88 14.52 -4.48
CA PHE A 3 -4.66 13.75 -4.30
C PHE A 3 -4.30 13.68 -2.81
N ASP A 4 -3.84 12.52 -2.36
CA ASP A 4 -3.26 12.42 -1.03
C ASP A 4 -1.93 13.16 -0.98
N ALA A 5 -1.80 14.11 -0.04
CA ALA A 5 -0.61 14.95 0.08
C ALA A 5 0.65 14.13 0.43
N GLY A 6 0.49 12.97 1.08
CA GLY A 6 1.60 12.07 1.42
C GLY A 6 2.24 11.39 0.21
N SER A 7 1.48 11.16 -0.86
CA SER A 7 1.97 10.47 -2.07
C SER A 7 2.55 11.40 -3.14
N PHE A 8 2.58 12.72 -2.91
CA PHE A 8 2.98 13.72 -3.91
C PHE A 8 4.42 13.60 -4.38
N ARG A 9 5.31 13.09 -3.54
CA ARG A 9 6.76 13.01 -3.82
C ARG A 9 7.21 11.67 -4.39
N ASP A 10 6.36 10.66 -4.40
CA ASP A 10 6.70 9.34 -4.94
C ASP A 10 6.55 9.34 -6.47
N PRO A 11 7.64 9.18 -7.24
CA PRO A 11 7.55 9.09 -8.69
C PRO A 11 6.93 7.79 -9.18
N SER A 12 6.89 6.75 -8.34
CA SER A 12 6.40 5.41 -8.68
C SER A 12 4.90 5.31 -8.64
N GLY A 13 4.23 6.12 -7.80
CA GLY A 13 2.79 6.03 -7.65
C GLY A 13 2.14 7.20 -6.93
N ARG A 14 0.83 7.29 -7.06
CA ARG A 14 0.00 8.29 -6.37
C ARG A 14 -1.29 7.70 -5.87
N VAL A 15 -1.69 8.11 -4.67
CA VAL A 15 -2.99 7.78 -4.11
C VAL A 15 -3.97 8.92 -4.39
N LEU A 16 -5.15 8.57 -4.86
CA LEU A 16 -6.23 9.49 -5.19
C LEU A 16 -7.49 9.08 -4.45
N ARG A 17 -8.19 10.06 -3.92
CA ARG A 17 -9.59 9.89 -3.52
C ARG A 17 -10.49 10.47 -4.60
N TYR A 18 -11.26 9.60 -5.24
CA TYR A 18 -12.21 9.95 -6.27
C TYR A 18 -13.59 9.43 -5.90
N GLU A 19 -14.54 10.32 -5.74
CA GLU A 19 -15.86 10.01 -5.17
C GLU A 19 -15.71 9.31 -3.81
N ASN A 20 -16.20 8.08 -3.69
CA ASN A 20 -16.04 7.26 -2.48
C ASN A 20 -15.07 6.08 -2.69
N ARG A 21 -14.09 6.25 -3.58
CA ARG A 21 -13.09 5.23 -3.94
C ARG A 21 -11.70 5.70 -3.53
N ILE A 22 -10.85 4.77 -3.12
CA ILE A 22 -9.42 4.98 -2.90
C ILE A 22 -8.68 4.26 -4.02
N LEU A 23 -8.07 5.05 -4.88
CA LEU A 23 -7.36 4.56 -6.07
C LEU A 23 -5.86 4.82 -5.93
N ARG A 24 -5.06 3.90 -6.41
CA ARG A 24 -3.61 4.06 -6.54
C ARG A 24 -3.21 3.93 -8.00
N ALA A 25 -2.64 4.98 -8.55
CA ALA A 25 -2.00 4.97 -9.86
C ALA A 25 -0.55 4.52 -9.73
N VAL A 26 -0.10 3.62 -10.58
CA VAL A 26 1.30 3.19 -10.70
C VAL A 26 1.85 3.72 -12.01
N PHE A 27 2.93 4.49 -11.93
CA PHE A 27 3.59 5.10 -13.09
C PHE A 27 4.78 4.26 -13.58
N GLU A 28 5.30 4.60 -14.75
CA GLU A 28 6.40 3.88 -15.40
C GLU A 28 7.59 3.61 -14.47
N ALA A 29 7.95 4.56 -13.61
CA ALA A 29 9.06 4.40 -12.66
C ALA A 29 8.84 3.27 -11.65
N GLY A 30 7.59 2.95 -11.32
CA GLY A 30 7.25 1.88 -10.38
C GLY A 30 7.01 0.51 -11.03
N VAL A 31 6.81 0.46 -12.35
CA VAL A 31 6.39 -0.74 -13.07
C VAL A 31 7.36 -1.92 -12.93
N PRO A 32 8.68 -1.78 -13.07
CA PRO A 32 9.58 -2.93 -12.98
C PRO A 32 9.51 -3.64 -11.63
N GLN A 33 9.54 -2.89 -10.54
CA GLN A 33 9.48 -3.44 -9.18
C GLN A 33 8.08 -3.95 -8.85
N PHE A 34 7.06 -3.16 -9.12
CA PHE A 34 5.67 -3.57 -8.90
C PHE A 34 5.28 -4.80 -9.73
N GLY A 35 5.71 -4.87 -10.99
CA GLY A 35 5.48 -6.01 -11.87
C GLY A 35 6.09 -7.30 -11.31
N ALA A 36 7.35 -7.26 -10.89
CA ALA A 36 8.03 -8.40 -10.28
C ALA A 36 7.32 -8.89 -9.00
N VAL A 37 6.91 -7.97 -8.15
CA VAL A 37 6.18 -8.27 -6.91
C VAL A 37 4.79 -8.86 -7.22
N LYS A 38 4.06 -8.27 -8.15
CA LYS A 38 2.73 -8.75 -8.58
C LYS A 38 2.79 -10.14 -9.18
N ASP A 39 3.73 -10.37 -10.10
CA ASP A 39 3.86 -11.64 -10.83
C ASP A 39 4.32 -12.78 -9.93
N SER A 40 5.02 -12.50 -8.83
CA SER A 40 5.43 -13.49 -7.83
C SER A 40 4.27 -14.09 -7.04
N GLY A 41 3.12 -13.41 -6.99
CA GLY A 41 1.97 -13.79 -6.16
C GLY A 41 2.07 -13.38 -4.69
N VAL A 42 3.18 -12.77 -4.25
CA VAL A 42 3.40 -12.39 -2.83
C VAL A 42 2.36 -11.40 -2.33
N LEU A 43 1.87 -10.49 -3.18
CA LEU A 43 0.82 -9.54 -2.79
C LEU A 43 -0.45 -10.26 -2.33
N ASN A 44 -0.93 -11.23 -3.11
CA ASN A 44 -2.13 -11.99 -2.79
C ASN A 44 -1.94 -12.84 -1.52
N GLU A 45 -0.74 -13.40 -1.32
CA GLU A 45 -0.40 -14.13 -0.10
C GLU A 45 -0.44 -13.22 1.12
N MET A 46 0.21 -12.07 1.07
CA MET A 46 0.25 -11.10 2.17
C MET A 46 -1.13 -10.50 2.49
N ILE A 47 -1.96 -10.31 1.47
CA ILE A 47 -3.37 -9.89 1.65
C ILE A 47 -4.17 -11.01 2.33
N GLY A 48 -4.02 -12.25 1.86
CA GLY A 48 -4.70 -13.42 2.43
C GLY A 48 -4.36 -13.69 3.89
N ASP A 49 -3.11 -13.43 4.28
CA ASP A 49 -2.62 -13.57 5.65
C ASP A 49 -2.97 -12.36 6.55
N GLY A 50 -3.57 -11.32 5.98
CA GLY A 50 -4.01 -10.14 6.73
C GLY A 50 -2.91 -9.10 7.01
N TRP A 51 -1.73 -9.23 6.39
CA TRP A 51 -0.63 -8.27 6.55
C TRP A 51 -0.83 -6.99 5.76
N LEU A 52 -1.33 -7.12 4.52
CA LEU A 52 -1.40 -6.07 3.52
C LEU A 52 -2.85 -5.70 3.23
N MET A 53 -3.10 -4.40 3.01
CA MET A 53 -4.40 -3.90 2.60
C MET A 53 -4.83 -4.56 1.29
N PRO A 54 -6.07 -5.08 1.19
CA PRO A 54 -6.60 -5.60 -0.06
C PRO A 54 -6.49 -4.60 -1.21
N ALA A 55 -6.28 -5.11 -2.41
CA ALA A 55 -6.28 -4.34 -3.63
C ALA A 55 -6.93 -5.13 -4.75
N GLU A 56 -7.74 -4.46 -5.56
CA GLU A 56 -8.36 -4.99 -6.75
C GLU A 56 -7.97 -4.16 -7.96
N THR A 57 -8.03 -4.74 -9.15
CA THR A 57 -7.92 -3.96 -10.38
C THR A 57 -9.29 -3.32 -10.63
N PRO A 58 -9.39 -1.98 -10.61
CA PRO A 58 -10.66 -1.31 -10.84
C PRO A 58 -11.15 -1.53 -12.28
N ALA A 59 -12.46 -1.40 -12.48
CA ALA A 59 -13.01 -1.27 -13.82
C ALA A 59 -12.46 0.00 -14.49
N ASP A 60 -12.21 -0.07 -15.80
CA ASP A 60 -11.72 1.08 -16.57
C ASP A 60 -12.88 2.06 -16.83
N ASP A 61 -13.05 3.00 -15.94
CA ASP A 61 -14.10 4.03 -15.99
C ASP A 61 -13.50 5.41 -16.30
N GLY A 62 -12.55 5.49 -17.22
CA GLY A 62 -11.90 6.74 -17.58
C GLY A 62 -10.85 7.21 -16.57
N LEU A 63 -10.23 6.27 -15.86
CA LEU A 63 -9.21 6.55 -14.82
C LEU A 63 -7.99 7.28 -15.39
N ASP A 64 -7.67 7.07 -16.66
CA ASP A 64 -6.54 7.73 -17.33
C ASP A 64 -6.66 9.26 -17.32
N ALA A 65 -7.89 9.79 -17.30
CA ALA A 65 -8.10 11.22 -17.18
C ALA A 65 -7.76 11.76 -15.77
N LEU A 66 -7.80 10.89 -14.74
CA LEU A 66 -7.51 11.27 -13.35
C LEU A 66 -6.01 11.36 -13.08
N ALA A 67 -5.21 10.47 -13.69
CA ALA A 67 -3.75 10.48 -13.59
C ALA A 67 -3.14 10.08 -14.94
N PRO A 68 -2.97 11.03 -15.85
CA PRO A 68 -2.37 10.76 -17.16
C PRO A 68 -0.97 10.13 -17.01
N GLY A 69 -0.76 9.04 -17.73
CA GLY A 69 0.50 8.28 -17.69
C GLY A 69 0.55 7.18 -16.65
N ALA A 70 -0.52 6.92 -15.91
CA ALA A 70 -0.63 5.73 -15.07
C ALA A 70 -0.67 4.46 -15.93
N ILE A 71 0.10 3.46 -15.56
CA ILE A 71 0.19 2.18 -16.29
C ILE A 71 -0.65 1.10 -15.61
N HIS A 72 -0.70 1.12 -14.27
CA HIS A 72 -1.56 0.24 -13.50
C HIS A 72 -2.41 1.04 -12.52
N TRP A 73 -3.56 0.48 -12.21
CA TRP A 73 -4.47 1.00 -11.21
C TRP A 73 -4.79 -0.06 -10.17
N LEU A 74 -4.79 0.35 -8.91
CA LEU A 74 -5.27 -0.45 -7.79
C LEU A 74 -6.41 0.30 -7.10
N GLU A 75 -7.42 -0.43 -6.69
CA GLU A 75 -8.49 0.07 -5.85
C GLU A 75 -8.42 -0.60 -4.49
N HIS A 76 -8.42 0.22 -3.44
CA HIS A 76 -8.36 -0.24 -2.05
C HIS A 76 -9.71 -0.03 -1.36
N PRO A 77 -10.06 -0.87 -0.37
CA PRO A 77 -11.21 -0.62 0.48
C PRO A 77 -11.10 0.74 1.17
N VAL A 78 -12.21 1.45 1.28
CA VAL A 78 -12.29 2.68 2.06
C VAL A 78 -12.28 2.32 3.54
N LEU A 79 -11.40 2.93 4.32
CA LEU A 79 -11.38 2.79 5.76
C LEU A 79 -12.42 3.72 6.38
N ASP A 80 -13.16 3.21 7.38
CA ASP A 80 -14.13 4.01 8.12
C ASP A 80 -13.46 5.15 8.89
N PHE A 81 -12.24 4.91 9.34
CA PHE A 81 -11.45 5.87 10.08
C PHE A 81 -9.97 5.79 9.70
N VAL A 82 -9.36 6.95 9.38
CA VAL A 82 -7.93 7.10 9.12
C VAL A 82 -7.29 7.74 10.34
N SER A 83 -6.23 7.14 10.86
CA SER A 83 -5.48 7.65 12.00
C SER A 83 -3.99 7.77 11.69
N TYR A 84 -3.31 8.61 12.45
CA TYR A 84 -1.89 8.88 12.28
C TYR A 84 -1.11 8.44 13.53
N PRO A 85 0.19 8.08 13.41
CA PRO A 85 1.00 7.60 14.52
C PRO A 85 0.99 8.49 15.74
N TYR A 86 0.95 9.81 15.57
CA TYR A 86 0.91 10.77 16.68
C TYR A 86 -0.41 10.80 17.44
N GLU A 87 -1.47 10.19 16.89
CA GLU A 87 -2.78 10.07 17.54
C GLU A 87 -2.92 8.77 18.33
N TRP A 88 -2.01 7.81 18.14
CA TRP A 88 -2.14 6.48 18.72
C TRP A 88 -1.75 6.46 20.19
N CYS A 89 -2.53 5.74 20.99
CA CYS A 89 -2.12 5.34 22.32
C CYS A 89 -0.95 4.32 22.24
N PHE A 90 -0.29 4.07 23.38
CA PHE A 90 0.85 3.15 23.42
C PHE A 90 0.52 1.75 22.90
N SER A 91 -0.66 1.21 23.24
CA SER A 91 -1.07 -0.13 22.78
C SER A 91 -1.23 -0.21 21.27
N ALA A 92 -1.79 0.83 20.63
CA ALA A 92 -1.93 0.92 19.19
C ALA A 92 -0.54 1.06 18.52
N LEU A 93 0.33 1.92 19.04
CA LEU A 93 1.69 2.07 18.54
C LEU A 93 2.48 0.76 18.61
N LYS A 94 2.38 0.04 19.73
CA LYS A 94 3.00 -1.27 19.92
C LYS A 94 2.44 -2.30 18.90
N ALA A 95 1.13 -2.35 18.72
CA ALA A 95 0.50 -3.25 17.75
C ALA A 95 0.96 -2.95 16.31
N ALA A 96 1.05 -1.68 15.94
CA ALA A 96 1.55 -1.26 14.63
C ALA A 96 3.02 -1.65 14.44
N ALA A 97 3.87 -1.45 15.44
CA ALA A 97 5.29 -1.80 15.38
C ALA A 97 5.49 -3.31 15.22
N LEU A 98 4.78 -4.12 15.99
CA LEU A 98 4.84 -5.58 15.89
C LEU A 98 4.36 -6.05 14.52
N HIS A 99 3.24 -5.52 14.04
CA HIS A 99 2.72 -5.84 12.70
C HIS A 99 3.73 -5.52 11.61
N HIS A 100 4.36 -4.36 11.67
CA HIS A 100 5.38 -3.95 10.71
C HIS A 100 6.56 -4.93 10.69
N LEU A 101 7.09 -5.29 11.86
CA LEU A 101 8.23 -6.20 11.97
C LEU A 101 7.85 -7.61 11.49
N ASP A 102 6.73 -8.14 11.93
CA ASP A 102 6.27 -9.48 11.54
C ASP A 102 5.98 -9.55 10.03
N PHE A 103 5.35 -8.52 9.48
CA PHE A 103 5.14 -8.40 8.05
C PHE A 103 6.45 -8.36 7.26
N HIS A 104 7.42 -7.57 7.71
CA HIS A 104 8.73 -7.51 7.08
C HIS A 104 9.45 -8.86 7.12
N VAL A 105 9.41 -9.58 8.24
CA VAL A 105 9.96 -10.94 8.36
C VAL A 105 9.28 -11.90 7.39
N ALA A 106 7.94 -11.83 7.26
CA ALA A 106 7.20 -12.63 6.31
C ALA A 106 7.62 -12.35 4.85
N LEU A 107 7.83 -11.09 4.49
CA LEU A 107 8.33 -10.70 3.17
C LEU A 107 9.74 -11.21 2.91
N LEU A 108 10.66 -11.06 3.85
CA LEU A 108 12.04 -11.56 3.73
C LEU A 108 12.07 -13.06 3.50
N GLY A 109 11.20 -13.82 4.15
CA GLY A 109 11.04 -15.26 3.92
C GLY A 109 10.57 -15.63 2.50
N ARG A 110 10.10 -14.66 1.73
CA ARG A 110 9.67 -14.80 0.32
C ARG A 110 10.63 -14.15 -0.68
N GLY A 111 11.75 -13.59 -0.22
CA GLY A 111 12.71 -12.88 -1.06
C GLY A 111 12.32 -11.44 -1.37
N PHE A 112 11.50 -10.81 -0.53
CA PHE A 112 11.07 -9.42 -0.66
C PHE A 112 11.43 -8.62 0.58
N THR A 113 11.46 -7.29 0.44
CA THR A 113 11.71 -6.35 1.53
C THR A 113 10.84 -5.11 1.37
N LEU A 114 10.92 -4.21 2.35
CA LEU A 114 10.26 -2.91 2.33
C LEU A 114 11.30 -1.82 2.07
N SER A 115 11.07 -0.96 1.08
CA SER A 115 12.01 0.10 0.70
C SER A 115 11.89 1.32 1.59
N ASP A 116 10.74 1.96 1.67
CA ASP A 116 10.52 3.23 2.39
C ASP A 116 9.30 3.10 3.29
N ALA A 117 9.40 2.23 4.29
CA ALA A 117 8.29 1.92 5.17
C ALA A 117 8.45 2.60 6.53
N THR A 118 7.40 3.28 6.94
CA THR A 118 7.31 3.98 8.23
C THR A 118 5.99 3.63 8.93
N ALA A 119 5.82 4.11 10.16
CA ALA A 119 4.56 3.97 10.89
C ALA A 119 3.36 4.60 10.16
N TYR A 120 3.59 5.57 9.27
CA TYR A 120 2.55 6.17 8.43
C TYR A 120 1.99 5.23 7.37
N ASN A 121 2.68 4.13 7.08
CA ASN A 121 2.21 3.08 6.17
C ASN A 121 1.32 2.02 6.87
N ILE A 122 1.03 2.21 8.14
CA ILE A 122 0.10 1.37 8.91
C ILE A 122 -1.21 2.12 9.15
N GLN A 123 -2.32 1.43 8.94
CA GLN A 123 -3.65 1.86 9.32
C GLN A 123 -4.32 0.76 10.14
N PHE A 124 -5.45 1.07 10.74
CA PHE A 124 -6.22 0.10 11.52
C PHE A 124 -7.57 -0.19 10.86
N ARG A 125 -7.89 -1.47 10.77
CA ARG A 125 -9.24 -1.96 10.44
C ARG A 125 -9.86 -2.47 11.75
N GLY A 126 -10.66 -1.62 12.40
CA GLY A 126 -11.04 -1.84 13.78
C GLY A 126 -9.83 -1.78 14.69
N THR A 127 -9.51 -2.87 15.38
CA THR A 127 -8.34 -3.00 16.27
C THR A 127 -7.12 -3.65 15.62
N LYS A 128 -7.23 -4.06 14.35
CA LYS A 128 -6.18 -4.79 13.65
C LYS A 128 -5.38 -3.85 12.76
N PRO A 129 -4.06 -3.77 12.93
CA PRO A 129 -3.20 -3.02 12.02
C PRO A 129 -3.14 -3.71 10.65
N VAL A 130 -2.92 -2.91 9.61
CA VAL A 130 -2.74 -3.35 8.24
C VAL A 130 -1.75 -2.43 7.53
N PHE A 131 -0.82 -2.99 6.76
CA PHE A 131 0.10 -2.22 5.93
C PHE A 131 -0.60 -1.76 4.65
N ILE A 132 -0.42 -0.50 4.25
CA ILE A 132 -1.21 0.11 3.17
C ILE A 132 -0.42 0.43 1.91
N ASP A 133 0.91 0.41 1.94
CA ASP A 133 1.73 0.84 0.82
C ASP A 133 2.30 -0.33 0.01
N HIS A 134 1.58 -0.74 -1.01
CA HIS A 134 1.96 -1.82 -1.92
C HIS A 134 3.27 -1.53 -2.67
N LEU A 135 3.57 -0.26 -2.96
CA LEU A 135 4.76 0.11 -3.73
C LEU A 135 6.05 0.11 -2.90
N SER A 136 5.95 0.04 -1.58
CA SER A 136 7.10 -0.15 -0.70
C SER A 136 7.67 -1.57 -0.75
N ILE A 137 6.91 -2.54 -1.26
CA ILE A 137 7.37 -3.92 -1.37
C ILE A 137 8.23 -4.04 -2.62
N ILE A 138 9.46 -4.47 -2.44
CA ILE A 138 10.43 -4.66 -3.53
C ILE A 138 11.16 -6.01 -3.39
N PRO A 139 11.71 -6.57 -4.48
CA PRO A 139 12.61 -7.72 -4.37
C PRO A 139 13.79 -7.40 -3.44
N TYR A 140 14.16 -8.40 -2.63
CA TYR A 140 15.36 -8.32 -1.79
C TYR A 140 16.58 -8.74 -2.60
N GLU A 141 17.59 -7.89 -2.65
CA GLU A 141 18.89 -8.16 -3.23
C GLU A 141 19.95 -8.07 -2.11
N GLU A 142 20.78 -9.11 -1.95
CA GLU A 142 21.90 -9.09 -1.01
C GLU A 142 23.07 -8.21 -1.50
#